data_da0c8ae8ac2982f85e237defee69bdfc
#
_entry.id   da0c8ae8ac2982f85e237defee69bdfc
#
_cell.length_a   1.000
_cell.length_b   1.000
_cell.length_c   1.000
_cell.angle_alpha   90.00
_cell.angle_beta   90.00
_cell.angle_gamma   90.00
#
_symmetry.space_group_name_H-M   'P 1'
#
loop_
_entity.id
_entity.type
_entity.pdbx_description
1 polymer ?
#
loop_
_entity_poly.entity_id
_entity_poly.type
_entity_poly.pdbx_seq_one_letter_code
_entity_poly.pdbx_strand_id
1 'polypeptide(L)'
;IISSNNISCINTDGMTYDGKPLRQKVAVSSQTIQSMWCAVQVPLTAAAGIYTGTATVSAKGSGSKIISLQLTVTGKTALKGGMEEPWKMTRLKWLNSTLGQDNTVIAPYTALKESNRSITLLGRKLILDNHGLPSNIQTFFTPEMTELSSVPNNILAAPIKFVIETETGTEELKPISFSYISKTAGSIRWTAVSASQGIKLEVTGSLEFDGFVAYQVKLSATENIKVKDISMILPFNKEAGVYMMGLGQKGGYRPSYFYWKWDVANKNQDGAWIGNVNAGLQFSLRDEKYIRPLNTNFYLQKP
;
A
#
# COMPACT_ATOMS: atom_id res chain seq x y z
N ILE A 1 38.12 2.90 -12.02
CA ILE A 1 37.10 3.97 -12.06
C ILE A 1 35.90 3.52 -11.23
N ILE A 2 35.41 4.38 -10.33
CA ILE A 2 34.13 4.20 -9.68
C ILE A 2 33.09 5.01 -10.47
N SER A 3 32.10 4.33 -11.05
CA SER A 3 31.06 4.96 -11.87
C SER A 3 30.20 5.92 -11.06
N SER A 4 29.73 7.02 -11.68
CA SER A 4 28.74 7.91 -11.08
C SER A 4 27.43 7.19 -10.70
N ASN A 5 27.10 6.06 -11.33
CA ASN A 5 25.95 5.23 -10.97
C ASN A 5 26.05 4.61 -9.56
N ASN A 6 27.26 4.59 -8.98
CA ASN A 6 27.48 4.16 -7.61
C ASN A 6 27.35 5.32 -6.59
N ILE A 7 26.94 6.50 -7.03
CA ILE A 7 26.75 7.67 -6.17
C ILE A 7 25.26 8.03 -6.18
N SER A 8 24.70 8.17 -5.02
CA SER A 8 23.28 8.56 -4.85
C SER A 8 23.15 9.64 -3.77
N CYS A 9 22.18 10.53 -3.95
CA CYS A 9 21.79 11.48 -2.91
C CYS A 9 20.57 10.92 -2.19
N ILE A 10 20.80 10.40 -0.98
CA ILE A 10 19.81 9.59 -0.24
C ILE A 10 18.70 10.39 0.45
N ASN A 11 18.82 11.70 0.57
CA ASN A 11 17.78 12.54 1.16
C ASN A 11 17.05 13.43 0.16
N THR A 12 17.28 13.25 -1.15
CA THR A 12 16.52 13.90 -2.22
C THR A 12 15.66 12.93 -3.01
N ASP A 13 15.99 11.65 -2.94
CA ASP A 13 15.26 10.57 -3.60
C ASP A 13 14.69 9.62 -2.55
N GLY A 14 13.70 8.86 -2.91
CA GLY A 14 13.09 7.87 -2.02
C GLY A 14 11.90 7.21 -2.70
N MET A 15 11.12 6.53 -1.88
CA MET A 15 9.88 5.89 -2.29
C MET A 15 8.74 6.35 -1.39
N THR A 16 7.57 6.49 -1.99
CA THR A 16 6.33 6.68 -1.26
C THR A 16 5.90 5.36 -0.61
N TYR A 17 5.00 5.43 0.37
CA TYR A 17 4.48 4.25 1.05
C TYR A 17 3.73 3.27 0.11
N ASP A 18 3.31 3.74 -1.07
CA ASP A 18 2.64 2.95 -2.11
C ASP A 18 3.62 2.49 -3.22
N GLY A 19 4.93 2.56 -2.95
CA GLY A 19 5.98 2.03 -3.84
C GLY A 19 6.30 2.89 -5.05
N LYS A 20 5.83 4.14 -5.12
CA LYS A 20 6.17 5.04 -6.24
C LYS A 20 7.48 5.78 -5.99
N PRO A 21 8.31 6.01 -7.02
CA PRO A 21 9.50 6.82 -6.88
C PRO A 21 9.16 8.24 -6.39
N LEU A 22 9.78 8.65 -5.29
CA LEU A 22 9.67 10.00 -4.75
C LEU A 22 10.93 10.78 -5.12
N ARG A 23 10.79 11.78 -5.98
CA ARG A 23 11.82 12.79 -6.20
C ARG A 23 11.42 14.05 -5.45
N GLN A 24 12.09 14.33 -4.37
CA GLN A 24 11.88 15.56 -3.64
C GLN A 24 12.61 16.71 -4.36
N LYS A 25 11.86 17.68 -4.81
CA LYS A 25 12.40 19.00 -5.09
C LYS A 25 12.57 19.69 -3.74
N VAL A 26 13.80 19.81 -3.28
CA VAL A 26 14.08 20.47 -2.02
C VAL A 26 13.97 21.98 -2.25
N ALA A 27 12.95 22.61 -1.66
CA ALA A 27 12.86 24.06 -1.60
C ALA A 27 13.71 24.55 -0.42
N VAL A 28 14.75 25.32 -0.73
CA VAL A 28 15.61 25.93 0.29
C VAL A 28 15.18 27.37 0.48
N SER A 29 14.67 27.71 1.66
CA SER A 29 14.28 29.06 1.99
C SER A 29 15.49 30.00 2.08
N SER A 30 15.30 31.30 1.82
CA SER A 30 16.36 32.28 1.99
C SER A 30 16.96 32.20 3.40
N GLN A 31 18.30 32.32 3.50
CA GLN A 31 19.06 32.23 4.76
C GLN A 31 18.98 30.89 5.49
N THR A 32 18.56 29.81 4.82
CA THR A 32 18.59 28.44 5.36
C THR A 32 19.62 27.59 4.64
N ILE A 33 20.04 26.51 5.30
CA ILE A 33 20.99 25.53 4.75
C ILE A 33 20.27 24.21 4.58
N GLN A 34 20.43 23.59 3.40
CA GLN A 34 19.98 22.23 3.14
C GLN A 34 21.17 21.29 3.07
N SER A 35 21.26 20.34 3.98
CA SER A 35 22.24 19.27 3.90
C SER A 35 21.84 18.27 2.84
N MET A 36 22.78 17.90 1.99
CA MET A 36 22.61 16.84 1.00
C MET A 36 23.48 15.64 1.38
N TRP A 37 22.86 14.49 1.55
CA TRP A 37 23.52 13.27 1.99
C TRP A 37 23.82 12.39 0.79
N CYS A 38 25.10 12.36 0.37
CA CYS A 38 25.52 11.55 -0.75
C CYS A 38 26.20 10.27 -0.26
N ALA A 39 25.76 9.15 -0.78
CA ALA A 39 26.34 7.84 -0.53
C ALA A 39 27.14 7.38 -1.75
N VAL A 40 28.28 6.78 -1.52
CA VAL A 40 29.10 6.13 -2.55
C VAL A 40 29.15 4.65 -2.26
N GLN A 41 28.58 3.84 -3.16
CA GLN A 41 28.72 2.38 -3.12
C GLN A 41 30.03 1.99 -3.79
N VAL A 42 31.04 1.70 -3.00
CA VAL A 42 32.35 1.25 -3.52
C VAL A 42 32.23 -0.18 -4.03
N PRO A 43 32.44 -0.46 -5.33
CA PRO A 43 32.41 -1.82 -5.86
C PRO A 43 33.48 -2.71 -5.20
N LEU A 44 33.20 -4.00 -5.02
CA LEU A 44 34.17 -4.98 -4.51
C LEU A 44 35.43 -5.11 -5.41
N THR A 45 35.27 -4.73 -6.68
CA THR A 45 36.36 -4.74 -7.69
C THR A 45 37.19 -3.46 -7.69
N ALA A 46 36.85 -2.47 -6.85
CA ALA A 46 37.62 -1.23 -6.78
C ALA A 46 38.95 -1.49 -6.09
N ALA A 47 40.05 -1.20 -6.78
CA ALA A 47 41.39 -1.31 -6.21
C ALA A 47 41.59 -0.27 -5.11
N ALA A 48 42.47 -0.58 -4.14
CA ALA A 48 42.91 0.39 -3.15
C ALA A 48 43.63 1.58 -3.86
N GLY A 49 43.34 2.79 -3.41
CA GLY A 49 43.90 4.00 -4.02
C GLY A 49 43.03 5.23 -3.81
N ILE A 50 43.46 6.32 -4.41
CA ILE A 50 42.77 7.62 -4.38
C ILE A 50 41.99 7.78 -5.68
N TYR A 51 40.69 8.03 -5.52
CA TYR A 51 39.75 8.32 -6.61
C TYR A 51 39.33 9.78 -6.53
N THR A 52 39.44 10.52 -7.60
CA THR A 52 39.02 11.92 -7.68
C THR A 52 37.86 12.09 -8.65
N GLY A 53 37.00 13.03 -8.39
CA GLY A 53 35.87 13.36 -9.22
C GLY A 53 35.28 14.73 -8.89
N THR A 54 34.18 15.06 -9.53
CA THR A 54 33.46 16.31 -9.25
C THR A 54 31.98 16.06 -9.11
N ALA A 55 31.32 16.83 -8.25
CA ALA A 55 29.87 16.91 -8.18
C ALA A 55 29.44 18.34 -8.53
N THR A 56 28.35 18.44 -9.31
CA THR A 56 27.78 19.75 -9.67
C THR A 56 26.49 19.92 -8.89
N VAL A 57 26.41 21.00 -8.11
CA VAL A 57 25.18 21.39 -7.40
C VAL A 57 24.59 22.58 -8.17
N SER A 58 23.33 22.43 -8.57
CA SER A 58 22.58 23.44 -9.29
C SER A 58 21.33 23.84 -8.52
N ALA A 59 21.10 25.15 -8.43
CA ALA A 59 19.86 25.68 -7.84
C ALA A 59 19.17 26.61 -8.84
N LYS A 60 17.83 26.54 -8.88
CA LYS A 60 17.04 27.42 -9.74
C LYS A 60 17.25 28.88 -9.32
N GLY A 61 17.73 29.68 -10.26
CA GLY A 61 18.01 31.11 -10.03
C GLY A 61 19.39 31.47 -9.46
N SER A 62 20.24 30.46 -9.09
CA SER A 62 21.57 30.70 -8.49
C SER A 62 22.73 30.12 -9.25
N GLY A 63 22.49 29.52 -10.42
CA GLY A 63 23.54 28.87 -11.21
C GLY A 63 24.01 27.54 -10.63
N SER A 64 25.19 27.10 -11.09
CA SER A 64 25.77 25.81 -10.69
C SER A 64 27.14 26.01 -10.03
N LYS A 65 27.43 25.19 -9.03
CA LYS A 65 28.72 25.15 -8.37
C LYS A 65 29.33 23.75 -8.46
N ILE A 66 30.61 23.68 -8.83
CA ILE A 66 31.37 22.43 -8.90
C ILE A 66 32.08 22.22 -7.56
N ILE A 67 31.97 21.02 -7.02
CA ILE A 67 32.61 20.55 -5.79
C ILE A 67 33.59 19.45 -6.18
N SER A 68 34.85 19.57 -5.81
CA SER A 68 35.85 18.51 -5.98
C SER A 68 35.65 17.42 -4.94
N LEU A 69 35.65 16.17 -5.37
CA LEU A 69 35.52 14.99 -4.53
C LEU A 69 36.83 14.20 -4.53
N GLN A 70 37.22 13.71 -3.36
CA GLN A 70 38.31 12.76 -3.22
C GLN A 70 37.86 11.62 -2.33
N LEU A 71 37.99 10.40 -2.82
CA LEU A 71 37.63 9.17 -2.11
C LEU A 71 38.90 8.31 -2.00
N THR A 72 39.27 7.96 -0.79
CA THR A 72 40.36 7.00 -0.53
C THR A 72 39.77 5.62 -0.27
N VAL A 73 40.04 4.68 -1.18
CA VAL A 73 39.66 3.27 -1.03
C VAL A 73 40.80 2.54 -0.37
N THR A 74 40.52 1.91 0.78
CA THR A 74 41.49 1.04 1.47
C THR A 74 41.33 -0.40 1.00
N GLY A 75 42.34 -1.23 1.19
CA GLY A 75 42.25 -2.66 0.87
C GLY A 75 41.34 -3.48 1.83
N LYS A 76 40.66 -2.83 2.76
CA LYS A 76 39.76 -3.48 3.71
C LYS A 76 38.34 -3.51 3.17
N THR A 77 37.74 -4.70 3.13
CA THR A 77 36.35 -4.88 2.74
C THR A 77 35.47 -4.84 3.98
N ALA A 78 34.43 -4.02 3.96
CA ALA A 78 33.41 -4.02 4.99
C ALA A 78 32.53 -5.28 4.87
N LEU A 79 32.42 -6.07 5.93
CA LEU A 79 31.57 -7.24 5.97
C LEU A 79 30.11 -6.84 5.69
N LYS A 80 29.40 -7.64 4.87
CA LYS A 80 28.03 -7.37 4.46
C LYS A 80 27.78 -5.92 3.99
N GLY A 81 28.82 -5.26 3.45
CA GLY A 81 28.76 -3.86 3.05
C GLY A 81 28.58 -2.89 4.25
N GLY A 82 29.03 -3.26 5.45
CA GLY A 82 28.85 -2.49 6.69
C GLY A 82 27.49 -2.68 7.37
N MET A 83 26.73 -3.67 6.96
CA MET A 83 25.38 -3.95 7.52
C MET A 83 25.40 -4.68 8.86
N GLU A 84 26.53 -5.28 9.24
CA GLU A 84 26.72 -5.93 10.54
C GLU A 84 26.84 -4.95 11.70
N GLU A 85 27.09 -3.68 11.40
CA GLU A 85 27.20 -2.62 12.40
C GLU A 85 26.07 -1.59 12.24
N PRO A 86 24.81 -1.90 12.67
CA PRO A 86 23.65 -1.03 12.44
C PRO A 86 23.79 0.38 13.03
N TRP A 87 24.59 0.54 14.06
CA TRP A 87 24.86 1.85 14.70
C TRP A 87 25.69 2.79 13.85
N LYS A 88 26.37 2.31 12.79
CA LYS A 88 27.13 3.14 11.86
C LYS A 88 26.27 3.73 10.73
N MET A 89 25.00 3.94 10.97
CA MET A 89 24.05 4.57 10.03
C MET A 89 23.87 3.79 8.71
N THR A 90 24.12 2.47 8.71
CA THR A 90 24.03 1.64 7.51
C THR A 90 22.62 1.56 6.92
N ARG A 91 21.58 1.79 7.73
CA ARG A 91 20.20 1.86 7.26
C ARG A 91 19.90 3.03 6.32
N LEU A 92 20.78 4.03 6.20
CA LEU A 92 20.65 5.07 5.16
C LEU A 92 20.69 4.50 3.74
N LYS A 93 21.30 3.33 3.55
CA LYS A 93 21.26 2.60 2.28
C LYS A 93 19.87 2.15 1.85
N TRP A 94 18.90 2.12 2.78
CA TRP A 94 17.56 1.65 2.47
C TRP A 94 16.59 2.77 2.10
N LEU A 95 16.97 4.03 2.29
CA LEU A 95 16.09 5.17 2.04
C LEU A 95 15.61 5.25 0.59
N ASN A 96 16.41 4.79 -0.34
CA ASN A 96 16.09 4.73 -1.77
C ASN A 96 16.10 3.29 -2.32
N SER A 97 15.97 2.29 -1.47
CA SER A 97 15.90 0.89 -1.89
C SER A 97 14.60 0.62 -2.65
N THR A 98 14.72 -0.10 -3.75
CA THR A 98 13.59 -0.61 -4.53
C THR A 98 13.27 -2.08 -4.20
N LEU A 99 13.95 -2.63 -3.18
CA LEU A 99 13.77 -4.01 -2.78
C LEU A 99 12.32 -4.26 -2.33
N GLY A 100 11.68 -5.27 -2.88
CA GLY A 100 10.31 -5.63 -2.53
C GLY A 100 9.23 -4.79 -3.22
N GLN A 101 9.58 -3.98 -4.23
CA GLN A 101 8.62 -3.16 -4.98
C GLN A 101 8.13 -3.79 -6.29
N ASP A 102 8.79 -4.83 -6.73
CA ASP A 102 8.59 -5.44 -8.05
C ASP A 102 7.53 -6.55 -8.06
N ASN A 103 6.81 -6.77 -6.96
CA ASN A 103 5.84 -7.86 -6.80
C ASN A 103 6.41 -9.26 -7.13
N THR A 104 7.73 -9.45 -7.01
CA THR A 104 8.34 -10.77 -7.08
C THR A 104 7.86 -11.61 -5.91
N VAL A 105 7.29 -12.78 -6.22
CA VAL A 105 6.78 -13.69 -5.20
C VAL A 105 7.94 -14.28 -4.41
N ILE A 106 7.94 -14.04 -3.11
CA ILE A 106 8.95 -14.54 -2.17
C ILE A 106 8.37 -15.63 -1.27
N ALA A 107 9.21 -16.60 -0.88
CA ALA A 107 8.80 -17.65 0.07
C ALA A 107 8.39 -17.00 1.43
N PRO A 108 7.36 -17.48 2.11
CA PRO A 108 6.55 -18.68 1.83
C PRO A 108 5.35 -18.46 0.88
N TYR A 109 5.17 -17.25 0.35
CA TYR A 109 4.04 -16.95 -0.52
C TYR A 109 4.06 -17.76 -1.82
N THR A 110 2.89 -17.88 -2.44
CA THR A 110 2.70 -18.60 -3.70
C THR A 110 2.24 -17.64 -4.79
N ALA A 111 2.57 -17.98 -6.05
CA ALA A 111 2.08 -17.22 -7.19
C ALA A 111 0.55 -17.18 -7.23
N LEU A 112 0.01 -16.03 -7.60
CA LEU A 112 -1.41 -15.85 -7.82
C LEU A 112 -1.89 -16.74 -8.98
N LYS A 113 -3.03 -17.40 -8.80
CA LYS A 113 -3.69 -18.19 -9.84
C LYS A 113 -5.12 -17.73 -9.99
N GLU A 114 -5.52 -17.34 -11.20
CA GLU A 114 -6.87 -16.88 -11.50
C GLU A 114 -7.59 -17.88 -12.39
N SER A 115 -8.84 -18.16 -12.04
CA SER A 115 -9.79 -18.93 -12.86
C SER A 115 -11.20 -18.45 -12.56
N ASN A 116 -11.95 -18.07 -13.59
CA ASN A 116 -13.37 -17.65 -13.48
C ASN A 116 -13.63 -16.59 -12.39
N ARG A 117 -12.81 -15.55 -12.37
CA ARG A 117 -12.84 -14.46 -11.35
C ARG A 117 -12.54 -14.92 -9.92
N SER A 118 -12.06 -16.11 -9.76
CA SER A 118 -11.55 -16.63 -8.49
C SER A 118 -10.03 -16.55 -8.50
N ILE A 119 -9.44 -15.79 -7.58
CA ILE A 119 -8.00 -15.61 -7.46
C ILE A 119 -7.53 -16.32 -6.19
N THR A 120 -6.65 -17.30 -6.35
CA THR A 120 -6.08 -18.10 -5.26
C THR A 120 -4.67 -17.61 -4.94
N LEU A 121 -4.37 -17.51 -3.66
CA LEU A 121 -3.07 -17.17 -3.09
C LEU A 121 -2.81 -18.05 -1.87
N LEU A 122 -1.67 -17.90 -1.20
CA LEU A 122 -1.33 -18.73 -0.04
C LEU A 122 -2.45 -18.74 1.00
N GLY A 123 -3.09 -19.91 1.18
CA GLY A 123 -4.13 -20.14 2.19
C GLY A 123 -5.37 -19.27 2.06
N ARG A 124 -5.59 -18.60 0.91
CA ARG A 124 -6.72 -17.67 0.73
C ARG A 124 -7.25 -17.70 -0.70
N LYS A 125 -8.49 -17.26 -0.86
CA LYS A 125 -9.14 -17.11 -2.16
C LYS A 125 -10.01 -15.84 -2.15
N LEU A 126 -9.86 -15.03 -3.18
CA LEU A 126 -10.71 -13.89 -3.48
C LEU A 126 -11.61 -14.24 -4.67
N ILE A 127 -12.91 -14.10 -4.52
CA ILE A 127 -13.89 -14.33 -5.59
C ILE A 127 -14.55 -12.99 -5.92
N LEU A 128 -14.44 -12.57 -7.17
CA LEU A 128 -15.00 -11.30 -7.65
C LEU A 128 -16.37 -11.53 -8.31
N ASP A 129 -17.24 -10.54 -8.15
CA ASP A 129 -18.50 -10.46 -8.90
C ASP A 129 -18.34 -9.69 -10.22
N ASN A 130 -19.46 -9.45 -10.90
CA ASN A 130 -19.49 -8.69 -12.15
C ASN A 130 -19.26 -7.18 -11.95
N HIS A 131 -19.40 -6.67 -10.71
CA HIS A 131 -19.12 -5.28 -10.35
C HIS A 131 -17.63 -5.05 -10.02
N GLY A 132 -16.80 -6.11 -10.07
CA GLY A 132 -15.39 -6.07 -9.72
C GLY A 132 -15.12 -6.01 -8.22
N LEU A 133 -16.12 -6.26 -7.39
CA LEU A 133 -16.04 -6.30 -5.95
C LEU A 133 -16.01 -7.74 -5.44
N PRO A 134 -15.54 -7.99 -4.21
CA PRO A 134 -15.56 -9.33 -3.63
C PRO A 134 -16.99 -9.86 -3.46
N SER A 135 -17.30 -10.97 -4.13
CA SER A 135 -18.50 -11.75 -3.83
C SER A 135 -18.27 -12.70 -2.66
N ASN A 136 -17.03 -13.15 -2.47
CA ASN A 136 -16.59 -13.87 -1.29
C ASN A 136 -15.09 -13.73 -1.07
N ILE A 137 -14.68 -13.85 0.18
CA ILE A 137 -13.28 -13.95 0.60
C ILE A 137 -13.20 -15.19 1.50
N GLN A 138 -12.25 -16.08 1.19
CA GLN A 138 -12.09 -17.35 1.89
C GLN A 138 -10.68 -17.46 2.46
N THR A 139 -10.57 -18.01 3.66
CA THR A 139 -9.30 -18.49 4.23
C THR A 139 -9.36 -20.00 4.43
N PHE A 140 -8.19 -20.63 4.38
CA PHE A 140 -8.05 -22.08 4.50
C PHE A 140 -7.14 -22.47 5.67
N PHE A 141 -6.85 -21.53 6.58
CA PHE A 141 -6.03 -21.83 7.74
C PHE A 141 -6.84 -22.54 8.82
N THR A 142 -6.21 -23.52 9.46
CA THR A 142 -6.80 -24.16 10.66
C THR A 142 -6.87 -23.15 11.82
N PRO A 143 -7.68 -23.41 12.86
CA PRO A 143 -7.76 -22.51 14.03
C PRO A 143 -6.42 -22.30 14.72
N GLU A 144 -5.51 -23.29 14.67
CA GLU A 144 -4.16 -23.22 15.22
C GLU A 144 -3.20 -22.41 14.35
N MET A 145 -3.60 -22.04 13.12
CA MET A 145 -2.80 -21.31 12.13
C MET A 145 -1.51 -22.03 11.69
N THR A 146 -1.41 -23.32 11.92
CA THR A 146 -0.22 -24.13 11.61
C THR A 146 -0.31 -24.85 10.27
N GLU A 147 -1.54 -25.11 9.79
CA GLU A 147 -1.79 -25.91 8.60
C GLU A 147 -2.87 -25.28 7.71
N LEU A 148 -2.95 -25.79 6.49
CA LEU A 148 -4.03 -25.45 5.56
C LEU A 148 -5.08 -26.56 5.56
N SER A 149 -6.34 -26.20 5.74
CA SER A 149 -7.50 -27.06 5.59
C SER A 149 -8.00 -27.07 4.15
N SER A 150 -8.68 -28.15 3.76
CA SER A 150 -9.45 -28.18 2.51
C SER A 150 -10.83 -27.48 2.64
N VAL A 151 -11.28 -27.22 3.87
CA VAL A 151 -12.57 -26.58 4.15
C VAL A 151 -12.36 -25.07 4.27
N PRO A 152 -13.05 -24.23 3.46
CA PRO A 152 -12.92 -22.80 3.52
C PRO A 152 -13.64 -22.18 4.71
N ASN A 153 -13.00 -21.17 5.31
CA ASN A 153 -13.67 -20.24 6.21
C ASN A 153 -14.15 -19.04 5.36
N ASN A 154 -15.45 -18.86 5.23
CA ASN A 154 -16.02 -17.76 4.47
C ASN A 154 -16.06 -16.49 5.34
N ILE A 155 -15.42 -15.43 4.88
CA ILE A 155 -15.42 -14.16 5.60
C ILE A 155 -16.72 -13.39 5.34
N LEU A 156 -17.20 -13.41 4.10
CA LEU A 156 -18.41 -12.69 3.70
C LEU A 156 -19.62 -13.60 3.72
N ALA A 157 -20.76 -13.08 4.20
CA ALA A 157 -22.09 -13.71 4.15
C ALA A 157 -22.81 -13.40 2.83
N ALA A 158 -22.45 -12.31 2.16
CA ALA A 158 -22.96 -11.87 0.86
C ALA A 158 -21.93 -10.98 0.16
N PRO A 159 -22.08 -10.69 -1.14
CA PRO A 159 -21.18 -9.81 -1.87
C PRO A 159 -21.08 -8.41 -1.26
N ILE A 160 -19.87 -7.83 -1.32
CA ILE A 160 -19.66 -6.40 -1.02
C ILE A 160 -20.37 -5.59 -2.10
N LYS A 161 -21.10 -4.55 -1.69
CA LYS A 161 -21.85 -3.71 -2.63
C LYS A 161 -21.89 -2.26 -2.21
N PHE A 162 -22.05 -1.37 -3.18
CA PHE A 162 -22.46 0.00 -2.95
C PHE A 162 -23.98 0.10 -3.03
N VAL A 163 -24.57 0.84 -2.11
CA VAL A 163 -25.99 1.20 -2.07
C VAL A 163 -26.06 2.71 -2.20
N ILE A 164 -26.82 3.18 -3.18
CA ILE A 164 -26.97 4.60 -3.48
C ILE A 164 -28.45 4.93 -3.33
N GLU A 165 -28.76 5.75 -2.35
CA GLU A 165 -30.11 6.21 -2.06
C GLU A 165 -30.34 7.59 -2.65
N THR A 166 -31.41 7.73 -3.43
CA THR A 166 -31.83 8.99 -4.03
C THR A 166 -33.20 9.42 -3.48
N GLU A 167 -33.69 10.59 -3.88
CA GLU A 167 -35.06 11.02 -3.50
C GLU A 167 -36.14 10.10 -4.06
N THR A 168 -35.87 9.40 -5.16
CA THR A 168 -36.80 8.51 -5.84
C THR A 168 -36.69 7.03 -5.42
N GLY A 169 -35.67 6.68 -4.64
CA GLY A 169 -35.44 5.30 -4.18
C GLY A 169 -33.98 4.88 -4.27
N THR A 170 -33.73 3.60 -4.16
CA THR A 170 -32.38 3.02 -4.27
C THR A 170 -32.05 2.75 -5.73
N GLU A 171 -30.88 3.21 -6.18
CA GLU A 171 -30.35 2.95 -7.52
C GLU A 171 -29.87 1.51 -7.66
N GLU A 172 -30.40 0.80 -8.67
CA GLU A 172 -29.95 -0.54 -9.01
C GLU A 172 -28.86 -0.49 -10.07
N LEU A 173 -27.61 -0.67 -9.64
CA LEU A 173 -26.46 -0.73 -10.55
C LEU A 173 -26.42 -2.08 -11.27
N LYS A 174 -26.47 -2.06 -12.61
CA LYS A 174 -26.33 -3.24 -13.46
C LYS A 174 -24.90 -3.31 -14.01
N PRO A 175 -24.24 -4.50 -13.95
CA PRO A 175 -22.90 -4.65 -14.50
C PRO A 175 -22.92 -4.51 -16.03
N ILE A 176 -21.99 -3.71 -16.57
CA ILE A 176 -21.80 -3.47 -17.99
C ILE A 176 -20.59 -4.24 -18.52
N SER A 177 -19.47 -4.16 -17.81
CA SER A 177 -18.24 -4.79 -18.25
C SER A 177 -17.37 -5.19 -17.06
N PHE A 178 -16.59 -6.25 -17.27
CA PHE A 178 -15.51 -6.69 -16.40
C PHE A 178 -14.34 -7.16 -17.27
N SER A 179 -13.13 -6.71 -16.95
CA SER A 179 -11.92 -7.17 -17.64
C SER A 179 -10.72 -7.15 -16.73
N TYR A 180 -9.77 -8.06 -16.97
CA TYR A 180 -8.46 -8.02 -16.36
C TYR A 180 -7.55 -7.07 -17.13
N ILE A 181 -6.86 -6.19 -16.41
CA ILE A 181 -5.86 -5.27 -16.97
C ILE A 181 -4.52 -6.00 -17.09
N SER A 182 -4.16 -6.78 -16.06
CA SER A 182 -2.92 -7.56 -16.05
C SER A 182 -3.06 -8.77 -15.11
N LYS A 183 -2.34 -9.85 -15.44
CA LYS A 183 -2.22 -11.05 -14.62
C LYS A 183 -0.75 -11.46 -14.58
N THR A 184 -0.12 -11.34 -13.43
CA THR A 184 1.24 -11.80 -13.16
C THR A 184 1.27 -12.72 -11.96
N ALA A 185 2.38 -13.37 -11.72
CA ALA A 185 2.55 -14.22 -10.54
C ALA A 185 2.37 -13.44 -9.22
N GLY A 186 2.81 -12.19 -9.19
CA GLY A 186 2.81 -11.38 -7.98
C GLY A 186 1.67 -10.38 -7.87
N SER A 187 0.95 -10.08 -8.96
CA SER A 187 -0.13 -9.11 -8.95
C SER A 187 -1.16 -9.37 -10.05
N ILE A 188 -2.43 -9.22 -9.72
CA ILE A 188 -3.54 -9.26 -10.68
C ILE A 188 -4.33 -7.95 -10.55
N ARG A 189 -4.63 -7.32 -11.70
CA ARG A 189 -5.40 -6.08 -11.77
C ARG A 189 -6.60 -6.24 -12.68
N TRP A 190 -7.72 -5.63 -12.30
CA TRP A 190 -8.97 -5.69 -13.06
C TRP A 190 -9.68 -4.34 -13.04
N THR A 191 -10.66 -4.21 -13.95
CA THR A 191 -11.59 -3.10 -13.97
C THR A 191 -12.99 -3.61 -14.23
N ALA A 192 -13.97 -2.94 -13.67
CA ALA A 192 -15.40 -3.20 -13.93
C ALA A 192 -16.15 -1.89 -14.00
N VAL A 193 -17.23 -1.91 -14.80
CA VAL A 193 -18.15 -0.78 -14.95
C VAL A 193 -19.56 -1.28 -14.71
N SER A 194 -20.30 -0.55 -13.90
CA SER A 194 -21.73 -0.76 -13.67
C SER A 194 -22.45 0.57 -13.77
N ALA A 195 -23.72 0.55 -14.17
CA ALA A 195 -24.52 1.75 -14.23
C ALA A 195 -25.99 1.48 -13.89
N SER A 196 -26.67 2.53 -13.43
CA SER A 196 -28.10 2.72 -13.46
C SER A 196 -28.47 3.77 -14.50
N GLN A 197 -29.70 4.25 -14.50
CA GLN A 197 -30.12 5.30 -15.40
C GLN A 197 -29.37 6.61 -15.20
N GLY A 198 -29.11 6.99 -13.95
CA GLY A 198 -28.49 8.29 -13.60
C GLY A 198 -27.07 8.21 -13.02
N ILE A 199 -26.55 6.99 -12.76
CA ILE A 199 -25.28 6.81 -12.04
C ILE A 199 -24.40 5.76 -12.71
N LYS A 200 -23.10 6.03 -12.77
CA LYS A 200 -22.06 5.13 -13.24
C LYS A 200 -21.06 4.85 -12.11
N LEU A 201 -20.79 3.58 -11.87
CA LEU A 201 -19.77 3.09 -10.94
C LEU A 201 -18.64 2.44 -11.74
N GLU A 202 -17.43 2.95 -11.56
CA GLU A 202 -16.18 2.40 -12.12
C GLU A 202 -15.32 1.87 -11.00
N VAL A 203 -14.96 0.60 -11.06
CA VAL A 203 -14.13 -0.08 -10.06
C VAL A 203 -12.84 -0.51 -10.73
N THR A 204 -11.71 -0.11 -10.20
CA THR A 204 -10.40 -0.68 -10.52
C THR A 204 -9.84 -1.34 -9.28
N GLY A 205 -9.52 -2.61 -9.36
CA GLY A 205 -8.96 -3.40 -8.26
C GLY A 205 -7.60 -3.98 -8.61
N SER A 206 -6.80 -4.20 -7.58
CA SER A 206 -5.56 -4.96 -7.66
C SER A 206 -5.41 -5.85 -6.43
N LEU A 207 -4.87 -7.05 -6.64
CA LEU A 207 -4.51 -8.00 -5.59
C LEU A 207 -3.04 -8.35 -5.73
N GLU A 208 -2.29 -8.30 -4.65
CA GLU A 208 -0.89 -8.72 -4.57
C GLU A 208 -0.77 -10.09 -3.91
N PHE A 209 0.36 -10.77 -4.15
CA PHE A 209 0.59 -12.16 -3.71
C PHE A 209 0.52 -12.35 -2.19
N ASP A 210 0.73 -11.29 -1.40
CA ASP A 210 0.63 -11.28 0.07
C ASP A 210 -0.82 -11.15 0.57
N GLY A 211 -1.76 -10.83 -0.34
CA GLY A 211 -3.17 -10.63 -0.04
C GLY A 211 -3.56 -9.17 0.17
N PHE A 212 -2.68 -8.23 -0.11
CA PHE A 212 -3.04 -6.82 -0.14
C PHE A 212 -3.93 -6.53 -1.36
N VAL A 213 -5.12 -5.96 -1.09
CA VAL A 213 -6.08 -5.56 -2.13
C VAL A 213 -6.25 -4.05 -2.10
N ALA A 214 -6.05 -3.40 -3.23
CA ALA A 214 -6.34 -1.99 -3.40
C ALA A 214 -7.51 -1.79 -4.37
N TYR A 215 -8.42 -0.91 -4.02
CA TYR A 215 -9.53 -0.49 -4.85
C TYR A 215 -9.49 1.01 -5.11
N GLN A 216 -9.72 1.37 -6.35
CA GLN A 216 -10.12 2.72 -6.75
C GLN A 216 -11.54 2.65 -7.24
N VAL A 217 -12.44 3.33 -6.54
CA VAL A 217 -13.87 3.37 -6.85
C VAL A 217 -14.24 4.79 -7.25
N LYS A 218 -14.82 4.93 -8.44
CA LYS A 218 -15.29 6.21 -8.94
C LYS A 218 -16.79 6.12 -9.21
N LEU A 219 -17.53 6.95 -8.51
CA LEU A 219 -18.95 7.14 -8.74
C LEU A 219 -19.17 8.46 -9.47
N SER A 220 -19.94 8.46 -10.53
CA SER A 220 -20.27 9.65 -11.31
C SER A 220 -21.74 9.66 -11.67
N ALA A 221 -22.35 10.83 -11.59
CA ALA A 221 -23.69 11.06 -12.08
C ALA A 221 -23.64 11.34 -13.59
N THR A 222 -24.56 10.75 -14.34
CA THR A 222 -24.72 10.98 -15.79
C THR A 222 -25.73 12.11 -16.08
N GLU A 223 -26.49 12.49 -15.06
CA GLU A 223 -27.46 13.58 -15.08
C GLU A 223 -27.55 14.23 -13.69
N ASN A 224 -28.31 15.31 -13.55
CA ASN A 224 -28.55 15.92 -12.23
C ASN A 224 -29.43 15.02 -11.38
N ILE A 225 -28.84 14.37 -10.39
CA ILE A 225 -29.51 13.47 -9.45
C ILE A 225 -29.27 13.93 -8.01
N LYS A 226 -30.31 13.89 -7.19
CA LYS A 226 -30.21 14.19 -5.78
C LYS A 226 -29.96 12.91 -4.99
N VAL A 227 -28.74 12.77 -4.51
CA VAL A 227 -28.32 11.63 -3.68
C VAL A 227 -28.57 11.96 -2.22
N LYS A 228 -29.22 11.04 -1.49
CA LYS A 228 -29.44 11.11 -0.04
C LYS A 228 -28.29 10.49 0.72
N ASP A 229 -27.84 9.30 0.26
CA ASP A 229 -26.75 8.56 0.91
C ASP A 229 -26.03 7.66 -0.08
N ILE A 230 -24.75 7.40 0.19
CA ILE A 230 -23.92 6.42 -0.52
C ILE A 230 -23.23 5.56 0.54
N SER A 231 -23.61 4.30 0.59
CA SER A 231 -23.11 3.34 1.56
C SER A 231 -22.36 2.21 0.87
N MET A 232 -21.24 1.79 1.45
CA MET A 232 -20.57 0.53 1.10
C MET A 232 -20.90 -0.52 2.16
N ILE A 233 -21.49 -1.62 1.75
CA ILE A 233 -21.92 -2.71 2.62
C ILE A 233 -20.89 -3.85 2.55
N LEU A 234 -20.31 -4.20 3.68
CA LEU A 234 -19.43 -5.37 3.87
C LEU A 234 -20.13 -6.39 4.78
N PRO A 235 -20.88 -7.34 4.25
CA PRO A 235 -21.63 -8.29 5.06
C PRO A 235 -20.74 -9.41 5.54
N PHE A 236 -20.26 -9.33 6.78
CA PHE A 236 -19.46 -10.39 7.40
C PHE A 236 -20.29 -11.60 7.77
N ASN A 237 -19.71 -12.78 7.55
CA ASN A 237 -20.24 -14.01 8.11
C ASN A 237 -20.15 -13.96 9.64
N LYS A 238 -21.17 -14.49 10.33
CA LYS A 238 -21.26 -14.44 11.79
C LYS A 238 -20.07 -15.13 12.47
N GLU A 239 -19.63 -16.25 11.92
CA GLU A 239 -18.50 -17.02 12.44
C GLU A 239 -17.16 -16.30 12.21
N ALA A 240 -17.05 -15.51 11.16
CA ALA A 240 -15.84 -14.72 10.87
C ALA A 240 -15.83 -13.37 11.61
N GLY A 241 -16.98 -12.80 11.95
CA GLY A 241 -17.09 -11.47 12.54
C GLY A 241 -17.16 -11.45 14.07
N VAL A 242 -16.30 -12.19 14.78
CA VAL A 242 -16.34 -12.35 16.25
C VAL A 242 -15.64 -11.22 16.96
N TYR A 243 -14.47 -10.82 16.48
CA TYR A 243 -13.60 -9.81 17.10
C TYR A 243 -13.46 -8.58 16.22
N MET A 244 -13.13 -7.46 16.84
CA MET A 244 -12.87 -6.20 16.16
C MET A 244 -11.70 -5.46 16.81
N MET A 245 -10.88 -4.80 15.98
CA MET A 245 -9.83 -3.88 16.40
C MET A 245 -9.75 -2.72 15.40
N GLY A 246 -9.45 -1.53 15.86
CA GLY A 246 -9.34 -0.32 15.03
C GLY A 246 -10.51 0.63 15.20
N LEU A 247 -10.52 1.75 14.50
CA LEU A 247 -11.52 2.84 14.65
C LEU A 247 -11.74 3.29 16.10
N GLY A 248 -10.66 3.28 16.93
CA GLY A 248 -10.72 3.60 18.35
C GLY A 248 -11.02 2.42 19.29
N GLN A 249 -11.29 1.22 18.76
CA GLN A 249 -11.48 -0.01 19.56
C GLN A 249 -10.13 -0.69 19.83
N LYS A 250 -9.90 -1.07 21.07
CA LYS A 250 -8.62 -1.67 21.51
C LYS A 250 -8.41 -3.12 21.08
N GLY A 251 -9.38 -3.74 20.49
CA GLY A 251 -9.37 -5.18 20.23
C GLY A 251 -10.07 -5.97 21.32
N GLY A 252 -10.88 -6.93 20.89
CA GLY A 252 -11.72 -7.77 21.73
C GLY A 252 -12.96 -8.21 20.99
N TYR A 253 -13.96 -8.70 21.71
CA TYR A 253 -15.23 -9.04 21.11
C TYR A 253 -15.85 -7.83 20.40
N ARG A 254 -16.29 -8.04 19.17
CA ARG A 254 -16.95 -7.01 18.38
C ARG A 254 -18.22 -6.52 19.10
N PRO A 255 -18.41 -5.20 19.29
CA PRO A 255 -19.66 -4.68 19.82
C PRO A 255 -20.83 -5.01 18.87
N SER A 256 -22.04 -5.14 19.41
CA SER A 256 -23.24 -5.38 18.61
C SER A 256 -23.55 -4.21 17.66
N TYR A 257 -23.22 -3.02 18.10
CA TYR A 257 -23.32 -1.78 17.34
C TYR A 257 -22.12 -0.88 17.64
N PHE A 258 -21.61 -0.21 16.60
CA PHE A 258 -20.53 0.77 16.73
C PHE A 258 -20.71 1.86 15.69
N TYR A 259 -20.74 3.11 16.14
CA TYR A 259 -20.76 4.28 15.28
C TYR A 259 -19.40 4.97 15.29
N TRP A 260 -18.85 5.23 14.10
CA TRP A 260 -17.62 5.95 13.93
C TRP A 260 -17.77 7.01 12.84
N LYS A 261 -17.25 8.20 13.11
CA LYS A 261 -17.21 9.29 12.14
C LYS A 261 -15.76 9.53 11.73
N TRP A 262 -15.54 9.75 10.44
CA TRP A 262 -14.23 10.10 9.89
C TRP A 262 -13.69 11.37 10.56
N ASP A 263 -12.58 11.25 11.26
CA ASP A 263 -11.90 12.32 11.95
C ASP A 263 -10.42 11.98 12.14
N VAL A 264 -9.74 11.73 11.03
CA VAL A 264 -8.36 11.23 11.01
C VAL A 264 -7.40 12.24 11.62
N ALA A 265 -7.66 13.53 11.43
CA ALA A 265 -6.82 14.61 11.97
C ALA A 265 -6.70 14.58 13.50
N ASN A 266 -7.79 14.22 14.18
CA ASN A 266 -7.84 14.23 15.66
C ASN A 266 -7.76 12.83 16.27
N LYS A 267 -8.36 11.81 15.64
CA LYS A 267 -8.47 10.47 16.20
C LYS A 267 -7.56 9.45 15.55
N ASN A 268 -7.06 9.75 14.35
CA ASN A 268 -5.96 9.06 13.71
C ASN A 268 -6.16 7.56 13.44
N GLN A 269 -7.40 7.10 13.42
CA GLN A 269 -7.74 5.72 13.13
C GLN A 269 -8.74 5.67 11.98
N ASP A 270 -8.28 5.16 10.86
CA ASP A 270 -8.94 5.17 9.56
C ASP A 270 -9.30 3.78 9.05
N GLY A 271 -9.02 2.75 9.84
CA GLY A 271 -9.26 1.37 9.46
C GLY A 271 -9.65 0.50 10.63
N ALA A 272 -10.22 -0.64 10.31
CA ALA A 272 -10.54 -1.68 11.25
C ALA A 272 -10.15 -3.06 10.71
N TRP A 273 -9.85 -3.94 11.63
CA TRP A 273 -9.85 -5.37 11.41
C TRP A 273 -11.08 -5.98 12.08
N ILE A 274 -11.80 -6.83 11.34
CA ILE A 274 -12.90 -7.64 11.85
C ILE A 274 -12.60 -9.10 11.48
N GLY A 275 -12.66 -10.00 12.46
CA GLY A 275 -12.26 -11.37 12.19
C GLY A 275 -12.48 -12.32 13.34
N ASN A 276 -11.98 -13.53 13.13
CA ASN A 276 -11.83 -14.60 14.09
C ASN A 276 -10.36 -15.06 14.08
N VAL A 277 -10.02 -16.14 14.77
CA VAL A 277 -8.64 -16.64 14.93
C VAL A 277 -7.95 -16.97 13.58
N ASN A 278 -8.69 -17.47 12.59
CA ASN A 278 -8.15 -17.93 11.31
C ASN A 278 -8.86 -17.33 10.07
N ALA A 279 -9.73 -16.37 10.27
CA ALA A 279 -10.45 -15.69 9.19
C ALA A 279 -10.73 -14.24 9.58
N GLY A 280 -10.31 -13.28 8.77
CA GLY A 280 -10.55 -11.87 9.05
C GLY A 280 -10.21 -10.99 7.87
N LEU A 281 -10.71 -9.77 7.94
CA LEU A 281 -10.47 -8.72 6.95
C LEU A 281 -10.09 -7.43 7.65
N GLN A 282 -8.94 -6.89 7.28
CA GLN A 282 -8.58 -5.51 7.60
C GLN A 282 -8.98 -4.63 6.43
N PHE A 283 -9.62 -3.51 6.72
CA PHE A 283 -10.00 -2.54 5.71
C PHE A 283 -9.74 -1.11 6.19
N SER A 284 -9.49 -0.21 5.25
CA SER A 284 -9.41 1.22 5.48
C SER A 284 -9.97 1.96 4.28
N LEU A 285 -10.65 3.08 4.53
CA LEU A 285 -11.11 4.01 3.50
C LEU A 285 -10.05 5.10 3.30
N ARG A 286 -9.87 5.51 2.05
CA ARG A 286 -8.95 6.59 1.68
C ARG A 286 -9.60 7.43 0.58
N ASP A 287 -9.24 8.70 0.50
CA ASP A 287 -9.53 9.55 -0.65
C ASP A 287 -8.25 9.86 -1.44
N GLU A 288 -8.38 10.61 -2.52
CA GLU A 288 -7.24 11.00 -3.37
C GLU A 288 -6.24 11.95 -2.68
N LYS A 289 -6.67 12.62 -1.62
CA LYS A 289 -5.88 13.57 -0.82
C LYS A 289 -5.44 13.00 0.51
N TYR A 290 -5.76 11.72 0.75
CA TYR A 290 -5.46 11.08 2.02
C TYR A 290 -3.96 11.08 2.31
N ILE A 291 -3.60 11.76 3.38
CA ILE A 291 -2.28 11.70 4.00
C ILE A 291 -2.45 10.99 5.34
N ARG A 292 -1.96 9.77 5.44
CA ARG A 292 -1.99 9.04 6.70
C ARG A 292 -1.09 9.72 7.72
N PRO A 293 -1.62 10.22 8.84
CA PRO A 293 -0.80 10.78 9.91
C PRO A 293 -0.05 9.64 10.59
N LEU A 294 1.20 9.44 10.22
CA LEU A 294 2.05 8.43 10.82
C LEU A 294 2.26 8.74 12.31
N ASN A 295 1.91 7.78 13.16
CA ASN A 295 2.24 7.77 14.58
C ASN A 295 1.70 8.92 15.44
N THR A 296 0.68 9.65 14.99
CA THR A 296 0.09 10.72 15.81
C THR A 296 -0.42 10.19 17.15
N ASN A 297 -0.88 8.93 17.20
CA ASN A 297 -1.27 8.30 18.46
C ASN A 297 -0.10 8.07 19.42
N PHE A 298 1.13 7.95 18.92
CA PHE A 298 2.32 7.80 19.75
C PHE A 298 2.82 9.13 20.29
N TYR A 299 2.71 10.20 19.50
CA TYR A 299 3.33 11.49 19.82
C TYR A 299 2.35 12.54 20.38
N LEU A 300 1.05 12.34 20.18
CA LEU A 300 0.00 13.24 20.64
C LEU A 300 -0.88 12.64 21.74
N GLN A 301 -0.49 11.51 22.32
CA GLN A 301 -1.13 11.05 23.55
C GLN A 301 -0.88 12.11 24.63
N LYS A 302 -1.91 12.87 24.94
CA LYS A 302 -1.91 13.63 26.19
C LYS A 302 -1.93 12.62 27.33
N PRO A 303 -1.06 12.79 28.37
CA PRO A 303 -1.05 11.94 29.54
C PRO A 303 -2.40 11.90 30.24
#